data_c7d958d9d273fccac10521aa343b6ce1
#
_entry.id   c7d958d9d273fccac10521aa343b6ce1
#
_cell.length_a   1.000
_cell.length_b   1.000
_cell.length_c   1.000
_cell.angle_alpha   90.00
_cell.angle_beta   90.00
_cell.angle_gamma   90.00
#
_symmetry.space_group_name_H-M   'P 1'
#
loop_
_entity.id
_entity.type
_entity.pdbx_description
1 polymer ?
#
loop_
_entity_poly.entity_id
_entity_poly.type
_entity_poly.pdbx_seq_one_letter_code
_entity_poly.pdbx_strand_id
1 'polypeptide(L)'
;QYEPSSGGRMMNSHYGTRSLDPLGQWKNLTSQINSSSDISPTASQMPRLLGLAFASKLFRNNKALDAFTHFSNNGDEVAFGTIGNASTSEGHFFEIMNAAGILQIPMVLAVWDDGYGISVPNTIHTIKESISKVMKGFQREKGTNGIEILVARGWNYPEMSAAFEKAT
;
A
#
# COMPACT_ATOMS: atom_id res chain seq x y z
N GLN A 1 8.74 -4.07 -19.95
CA GLN A 1 8.92 -2.99 -20.92
C GLN A 1 8.55 -1.64 -20.31
N TYR A 2 7.59 -1.62 -19.39
CA TYR A 2 7.10 -0.42 -18.72
C TYR A 2 7.55 -0.30 -17.26
N GLU A 3 8.47 -1.15 -16.83
CA GLU A 3 9.07 -1.00 -15.52
C GLU A 3 9.89 0.31 -15.51
N PRO A 4 9.61 1.23 -14.55
CA PRO A 4 10.05 2.63 -14.66
C PRO A 4 11.54 2.85 -14.42
N SER A 5 12.27 1.89 -13.84
CA SER A 5 13.69 2.08 -13.52
C SER A 5 14.64 1.36 -14.48
N SER A 6 14.32 0.15 -14.91
CA SER A 6 15.24 -0.70 -15.68
C SER A 6 14.64 -1.41 -16.90
N GLY A 7 13.34 -1.19 -17.18
CA GLY A 7 12.63 -1.88 -18.27
C GLY A 7 12.46 -3.37 -18.03
N GLY A 8 12.27 -3.78 -16.78
CA GLY A 8 12.05 -5.17 -16.39
C GLY A 8 13.32 -6.01 -16.23
N ARG A 9 14.49 -5.39 -16.17
CA ARG A 9 15.77 -6.11 -16.03
C ARG A 9 16.18 -6.37 -14.59
N MET A 10 15.48 -5.80 -13.61
CA MET A 10 15.72 -6.07 -12.19
C MET A 10 15.23 -7.45 -11.83
N MET A 11 16.09 -8.28 -11.28
CA MET A 11 15.80 -9.68 -10.95
C MET A 11 15.16 -9.87 -9.57
N ASN A 12 15.35 -8.93 -8.66
CA ASN A 12 14.97 -9.05 -7.26
C ASN A 12 13.84 -8.10 -6.84
N SER A 13 13.22 -7.43 -7.78
CA SER A 13 12.11 -6.47 -7.57
C SER A 13 12.44 -5.27 -6.66
N HIS A 14 13.71 -5.03 -6.35
CA HIS A 14 14.16 -3.89 -5.55
C HIS A 14 14.41 -2.66 -6.43
N TYR A 15 13.36 -2.11 -6.98
CA TYR A 15 13.44 -0.98 -7.90
C TYR A 15 12.40 0.09 -7.53
N GLY A 16 12.60 1.30 -8.04
CA GLY A 16 11.67 2.40 -7.89
C GLY A 16 11.61 3.25 -9.15
N THR A 17 10.60 4.07 -9.25
CA THR A 17 10.48 5.05 -10.34
C THR A 17 11.66 6.02 -10.30
N ARG A 18 12.31 6.21 -11.44
CA ARG A 18 13.28 7.30 -11.60
C ARG A 18 12.51 8.62 -11.69
N SER A 19 12.57 9.41 -10.63
CA SER A 19 11.81 10.66 -10.50
C SER A 19 12.46 11.84 -11.21
N LEU A 20 13.77 11.76 -11.48
CA LEU A 20 14.51 12.78 -12.20
C LEU A 20 14.80 12.37 -13.65
N ASP A 21 14.88 13.34 -14.53
CA ASP A 21 15.35 13.18 -15.90
C ASP A 21 16.90 13.11 -15.97
N PRO A 22 17.51 12.93 -17.14
CA PRO A 22 18.98 12.91 -17.29
C PRO A 22 19.66 14.24 -16.91
N LEU A 23 18.92 15.34 -16.88
CA LEU A 23 19.42 16.67 -16.52
C LEU A 23 19.23 16.98 -15.01
N GLY A 24 18.69 16.04 -14.23
CA GLY A 24 18.43 16.19 -12.82
C GLY A 24 17.17 17.00 -12.49
N GLN A 25 16.28 17.22 -13.47
CA GLN A 25 15.02 17.92 -13.26
C GLN A 25 13.91 16.91 -12.86
N TRP A 26 12.97 17.36 -12.03
CA TRP A 26 11.82 16.56 -11.67
C TRP A 26 10.96 16.26 -12.89
N LYS A 27 10.61 14.99 -13.08
CA LYS A 27 9.60 14.57 -14.05
C LYS A 27 8.21 14.92 -13.54
N ASN A 28 7.25 14.96 -14.46
CA ASN A 28 5.85 14.98 -14.07
C ASN A 28 5.43 13.57 -13.61
N LEU A 29 5.39 13.35 -12.29
CA LEU A 29 5.07 12.06 -11.71
C LEU A 29 3.57 11.74 -11.74
N THR A 30 2.71 12.74 -11.97
CA THR A 30 1.26 12.52 -12.10
C THR A 30 0.85 11.92 -13.43
N SER A 31 1.74 11.91 -14.42
CA SER A 31 1.48 11.35 -15.76
C SER A 31 1.73 9.84 -15.88
N GLN A 32 2.12 9.19 -14.79
CA GLN A 32 2.48 7.75 -14.79
C GLN A 32 2.17 7.11 -13.44
N ILE A 33 2.07 5.77 -13.43
CA ILE A 33 2.09 5.00 -12.19
C ILE A 33 3.53 4.99 -11.66
N ASN A 34 3.69 5.30 -10.39
CA ASN A 34 4.99 5.34 -9.74
C ASN A 34 5.15 4.18 -8.78
N SER A 35 6.32 3.54 -8.82
CA SER A 35 6.75 2.56 -7.83
C SER A 35 7.73 3.21 -6.87
N SER A 36 7.43 3.16 -5.59
CA SER A 36 8.40 3.48 -4.55
C SER A 36 9.44 2.36 -4.48
N SER A 37 10.72 2.70 -4.29
CA SER A 37 11.75 1.67 -4.19
C SER A 37 11.45 0.73 -3.04
N ASP A 38 11.58 -0.57 -3.33
CA ASP A 38 11.38 -1.62 -2.35
C ASP A 38 12.62 -1.80 -1.47
N ILE A 39 12.46 -2.46 -0.34
CA ILE A 39 13.53 -2.78 0.61
C ILE A 39 13.42 -4.23 1.06
N SER A 40 14.59 -4.86 1.30
CA SER A 40 14.68 -6.29 1.61
C SER A 40 14.04 -6.74 2.93
N PRO A 41 14.12 -5.99 4.06
CA PRO A 41 13.52 -6.44 5.30
C PRO A 41 12.01 -6.64 5.17
N THR A 42 11.52 -7.73 5.72
CA THR A 42 10.11 -8.13 5.66
C THR A 42 9.19 -7.02 6.18
N ALA A 43 8.16 -6.71 5.41
CA ALA A 43 7.15 -5.67 5.67
C ALA A 43 7.69 -4.23 5.79
N SER A 44 8.97 -3.97 5.46
CA SER A 44 9.58 -2.63 5.57
C SER A 44 9.00 -1.62 4.58
N GLN A 45 8.24 -2.04 3.57
CA GLN A 45 7.48 -1.17 2.69
C GLN A 45 6.30 -0.47 3.40
N MET A 46 5.84 -1.01 4.53
CA MET A 46 4.65 -0.50 5.23
C MET A 46 4.77 0.96 5.70
N PRO A 47 5.86 1.40 6.36
CA PRO A 47 6.02 2.80 6.74
C PRO A 47 6.05 3.75 5.52
N ARG A 48 6.63 3.30 4.42
CA ARG A 48 6.68 4.08 3.18
C ARG A 48 5.31 4.20 2.53
N LEU A 49 4.53 3.12 2.52
CA LEU A 49 3.14 3.12 2.04
C LEU A 49 2.30 4.13 2.82
N LEU A 50 2.41 4.12 4.16
CA LEU A 50 1.77 5.11 5.03
C LEU A 50 2.19 6.54 4.65
N GLY A 51 3.49 6.77 4.49
CA GLY A 51 4.03 8.09 4.15
C GLY A 51 3.53 8.62 2.81
N LEU A 52 3.46 7.77 1.79
CA LEU A 52 2.92 8.13 0.46
C LEU A 52 1.43 8.50 0.55
N ALA A 53 0.63 7.69 1.23
CA ALA A 53 -0.78 7.98 1.43
C ALA A 53 -1.00 9.27 2.27
N PHE A 54 -0.16 9.49 3.27
CA PHE A 54 -0.22 10.71 4.06
C PHE A 54 0.18 11.95 3.24
N ALA A 55 1.18 11.84 2.38
CA ALA A 55 1.56 12.91 1.46
C ALA A 55 0.39 13.30 0.54
N SER A 56 -0.31 12.33 -0.04
CA SER A 56 -1.51 12.60 -0.84
C SER A 56 -2.56 13.39 -0.05
N LYS A 57 -2.84 12.99 1.19
CA LYS A 57 -3.74 13.75 2.07
C LYS A 57 -3.25 15.17 2.35
N LEU A 58 -1.93 15.38 2.52
CA LEU A 58 -1.36 16.71 2.71
C LEU A 58 -1.53 17.57 1.47
N PHE A 59 -1.28 17.05 0.27
CA PHE A 59 -1.53 17.76 -0.99
C PHE A 59 -2.99 18.19 -1.12
N ARG A 60 -3.93 17.35 -0.72
CA ARG A 60 -5.37 17.65 -0.73
C ARG A 60 -5.76 18.79 0.23
N ASN A 61 -5.10 18.88 1.38
CA ASN A 61 -5.54 19.75 2.48
C ASN A 61 -4.66 20.99 2.69
N ASN A 62 -3.55 21.13 1.98
CA ASN A 62 -2.60 22.21 2.19
C ASN A 62 -2.35 23.00 0.89
N LYS A 63 -3.00 24.15 0.76
CA LYS A 63 -2.87 25.06 -0.39
C LYS A 63 -1.44 25.51 -0.70
N ALA A 64 -0.53 25.49 0.27
CA ALA A 64 0.88 25.81 0.02
C ALA A 64 1.56 24.79 -0.91
N LEU A 65 0.95 23.62 -1.12
CA LEU A 65 1.44 22.57 -2.01
C LEU A 65 0.85 22.64 -3.42
N ASP A 66 -0.14 23.48 -3.68
CA ASP A 66 -0.85 23.56 -4.98
C ASP A 66 0.09 23.86 -6.16
N ALA A 67 1.23 24.53 -5.92
CA ALA A 67 2.23 24.82 -6.96
C ALA A 67 3.04 23.59 -7.41
N PHE A 68 2.99 22.47 -6.68
CA PHE A 68 3.79 21.28 -6.95
C PHE A 68 3.03 20.23 -7.78
N THR A 69 2.38 20.67 -8.85
CA THR A 69 1.51 19.86 -9.72
C THR A 69 2.20 18.66 -10.39
N HIS A 70 3.52 18.64 -10.45
CA HIS A 70 4.29 17.53 -10.97
C HIS A 70 4.44 16.35 -9.98
N PHE A 71 4.10 16.55 -8.70
CA PHE A 71 4.13 15.52 -7.68
C PHE A 71 2.75 14.93 -7.36
N SER A 72 1.70 15.74 -7.46
CA SER A 72 0.35 15.35 -7.09
C SER A 72 -0.70 16.08 -7.91
N ASN A 73 -1.79 15.39 -8.20
CA ASN A 73 -3.00 15.97 -8.76
C ASN A 73 -3.97 16.30 -7.61
N ASN A 74 -3.62 17.34 -6.84
CA ASN A 74 -4.39 17.82 -5.68
C ASN A 74 -4.68 16.73 -4.62
N GLY A 75 -3.79 15.76 -4.48
CA GLY A 75 -3.95 14.68 -3.50
C GLY A 75 -5.01 13.63 -3.88
N ASP A 76 -5.25 13.44 -5.16
CA ASP A 76 -6.19 12.43 -5.68
C ASP A 76 -5.58 11.03 -5.79
N GLU A 77 -4.28 10.91 -5.52
CA GLU A 77 -3.55 9.66 -5.60
C GLU A 77 -3.88 8.74 -4.42
N VAL A 78 -4.01 7.44 -4.72
CA VAL A 78 -4.09 6.36 -3.73
C VAL A 78 -2.75 5.64 -3.66
N ALA A 79 -2.23 5.45 -2.45
CA ALA A 79 -1.05 4.62 -2.25
C ALA A 79 -1.49 3.14 -2.13
N PHE A 80 -0.97 2.33 -3.04
CA PHE A 80 -1.24 0.89 -3.09
C PHE A 80 0.00 0.10 -2.66
N GLY A 81 -0.19 -0.88 -1.80
CA GLY A 81 0.86 -1.81 -1.38
C GLY A 81 0.37 -3.24 -1.25
N THR A 82 1.30 -4.17 -1.24
CA THR A 82 1.02 -5.59 -1.02
C THR A 82 1.87 -6.15 0.11
N ILE A 83 1.36 -7.15 0.80
CA ILE A 83 2.07 -7.87 1.85
C ILE A 83 1.58 -9.32 1.92
N GLY A 84 2.48 -10.26 2.18
CA GLY A 84 2.08 -11.65 2.46
C GLY A 84 1.48 -11.79 3.87
N ASN A 85 0.59 -12.76 4.06
CA ASN A 85 -0.06 -13.02 5.34
C ASN A 85 0.93 -13.27 6.49
N ALA A 86 1.99 -14.04 6.27
CA ALA A 86 3.01 -14.26 7.30
C ALA A 86 3.80 -12.99 7.65
N SER A 87 4.04 -12.13 6.67
CA SER A 87 4.72 -10.85 6.88
C SER A 87 3.94 -9.87 7.75
N THR A 88 2.63 -10.07 7.92
CA THR A 88 1.81 -9.29 8.84
C THR A 88 2.15 -9.54 10.32
N SER A 89 2.97 -10.54 10.62
CA SER A 89 3.49 -10.79 11.97
C SER A 89 4.59 -9.80 12.40
N GLU A 90 5.13 -9.01 11.48
CA GLU A 90 6.07 -7.94 11.81
C GLU A 90 5.39 -6.83 12.61
N GLY A 91 6.02 -6.35 13.68
CA GLY A 91 5.41 -5.39 14.64
C GLY A 91 4.92 -4.12 13.95
N HIS A 92 5.72 -3.57 13.04
CA HIS A 92 5.35 -2.34 12.34
C HIS A 92 4.14 -2.48 11.39
N PHE A 93 3.71 -3.70 11.03
CA PHE A 93 2.43 -3.88 10.33
C PHE A 93 1.26 -3.31 11.16
N PHE A 94 1.14 -3.72 12.43
CA PHE A 94 0.06 -3.26 13.30
C PHE A 94 0.16 -1.77 13.62
N GLU A 95 1.37 -1.27 13.82
CA GLU A 95 1.62 0.17 14.03
C GLU A 95 1.12 1.00 12.84
N ILE A 96 1.46 0.59 11.63
CA ILE A 96 1.05 1.27 10.40
C ILE A 96 -0.46 1.18 10.17
N MET A 97 -1.06 0.02 10.42
CA MET A 97 -2.52 -0.12 10.29
C MET A 97 -3.27 0.75 11.29
N ASN A 98 -2.78 0.85 12.54
CA ASN A 98 -3.31 1.78 13.53
C ASN A 98 -3.18 3.24 13.08
N ALA A 99 -2.00 3.63 12.62
CA ALA A 99 -1.76 4.99 12.12
C ALA A 99 -2.64 5.32 10.91
N ALA A 100 -2.79 4.41 9.95
CA ALA A 100 -3.65 4.59 8.79
C ALA A 100 -5.12 4.80 9.19
N GLY A 101 -5.60 3.99 10.15
CA GLY A 101 -6.95 4.12 10.71
C GLY A 101 -7.20 5.44 11.42
N ILE A 102 -6.22 5.97 12.15
CA ILE A 102 -6.31 7.28 12.81
C ILE A 102 -6.23 8.42 11.80
N LEU A 103 -5.27 8.35 10.89
CA LEU A 103 -5.00 9.41 9.91
C LEU A 103 -6.04 9.48 8.80
N GLN A 104 -6.83 8.43 8.58
CA GLN A 104 -7.83 8.36 7.50
C GLN A 104 -7.24 8.80 6.16
N ILE A 105 -6.23 8.07 5.71
CA ILE A 105 -5.43 8.36 4.50
C ILE A 105 -5.86 7.48 3.32
N PRO A 106 -5.63 7.92 2.07
CA PRO A 106 -5.96 7.14 0.87
C PRO A 106 -4.93 6.01 0.65
N MET A 107 -5.06 4.94 1.43
CA MET A 107 -4.17 3.79 1.41
C MET A 107 -4.95 2.51 1.15
N VAL A 108 -4.50 1.73 0.18
CA VAL A 108 -5.00 0.37 -0.09
C VAL A 108 -3.86 -0.62 0.15
N LEU A 109 -4.08 -1.57 1.04
CA LEU A 109 -3.15 -2.65 1.33
C LEU A 109 -3.79 -3.99 0.97
N ALA A 110 -3.24 -4.68 -0.03
CA ALA A 110 -3.63 -6.03 -0.38
C ALA A 110 -2.80 -7.05 0.42
N VAL A 111 -3.45 -7.80 1.29
CA VAL A 111 -2.84 -8.93 1.99
C VAL A 111 -3.06 -10.20 1.15
N TRP A 112 -1.98 -10.79 0.69
CA TRP A 112 -2.01 -12.04 -0.06
C TRP A 112 -1.96 -13.20 0.91
N ASP A 113 -3.14 -13.75 1.20
CA ASP A 113 -3.33 -14.82 2.18
C ASP A 113 -3.52 -16.16 1.45
N ASP A 114 -2.43 -16.89 1.30
CA ASP A 114 -2.41 -18.24 0.72
C ASP A 114 -2.41 -19.34 1.80
N GLY A 115 -2.52 -18.96 3.07
CA GLY A 115 -2.54 -19.86 4.21
C GLY A 115 -1.16 -20.29 4.70
N TYR A 116 -0.08 -19.77 4.11
CA TYR A 116 1.29 -20.17 4.45
C TYR A 116 2.24 -18.96 4.53
N GLY A 117 3.31 -19.14 5.31
CA GLY A 117 4.52 -18.33 5.22
C GLY A 117 5.67 -19.23 4.78
N ILE A 118 6.00 -19.24 3.47
CA ILE A 118 6.89 -20.20 2.83
C ILE A 118 6.37 -21.64 3.02
N SER A 119 6.82 -22.36 4.07
CA SER A 119 6.39 -23.72 4.40
C SER A 119 5.62 -23.80 5.73
N VAL A 120 5.43 -22.69 6.42
CA VAL A 120 4.78 -22.65 7.74
C VAL A 120 3.31 -22.29 7.57
N PRO A 121 2.36 -23.17 7.97
CA PRO A 121 0.94 -22.90 7.86
C PRO A 121 0.51 -21.76 8.81
N ASN A 122 -0.51 -21.01 8.44
CA ASN A 122 -1.03 -19.87 9.22
C ASN A 122 -1.57 -20.27 10.60
N THR A 123 -1.93 -21.53 10.82
CA THR A 123 -2.27 -22.09 12.14
C THR A 123 -1.16 -21.95 13.19
N ILE A 124 0.10 -21.79 12.74
CA ILE A 124 1.26 -21.66 13.62
C ILE A 124 1.68 -20.22 13.81
N HIS A 125 1.54 -19.35 12.77
CA HIS A 125 2.08 -17.99 12.81
C HIS A 125 1.01 -16.88 12.92
N THR A 126 -0.27 -17.19 12.73
CA THR A 126 -1.33 -16.17 12.78
C THR A 126 -2.42 -16.56 13.76
N ILE A 127 -2.61 -15.78 14.81
CA ILE A 127 -3.73 -15.98 15.74
C ILE A 127 -5.06 -15.95 14.97
N LYS A 128 -6.02 -16.80 15.33
CA LYS A 128 -7.30 -17.00 14.62
C LYS A 128 -7.14 -17.49 13.18
N GLU A 129 -5.93 -17.86 12.77
CA GLU A 129 -5.61 -18.44 11.46
C GLU A 129 -6.05 -17.56 10.26
N SER A 130 -6.27 -16.28 10.48
CA SER A 130 -6.77 -15.38 9.44
C SER A 130 -6.50 -13.93 9.83
N ILE A 131 -5.77 -13.22 8.98
CA ILE A 131 -5.44 -11.81 9.23
C ILE A 131 -6.70 -10.92 9.22
N SER A 132 -7.68 -11.21 8.39
CA SER A 132 -8.93 -10.44 8.36
C SER A 132 -9.71 -10.57 9.68
N LYS A 133 -9.68 -11.73 10.32
CA LYS A 133 -10.26 -11.93 11.65
C LYS A 133 -9.47 -11.21 12.74
N VAL A 134 -8.13 -11.20 12.64
CA VAL A 134 -7.27 -10.46 13.59
C VAL A 134 -7.54 -8.96 13.49
N MET A 135 -7.63 -8.44 12.27
CA MET A 135 -7.81 -7.01 12.00
C MET A 135 -9.24 -6.50 12.25
N LYS A 136 -10.19 -7.37 12.59
CA LYS A 136 -11.58 -6.96 12.80
C LYS A 136 -11.76 -5.83 13.84
N GLY A 137 -10.90 -5.77 14.85
CA GLY A 137 -10.91 -4.70 15.84
C GLY A 137 -10.44 -3.34 15.30
N PHE A 138 -9.85 -3.29 14.12
CA PHE A 138 -9.45 -2.06 13.43
C PHE A 138 -10.51 -1.58 12.42
N GLN A 139 -11.54 -2.38 12.19
CA GLN A 139 -12.58 -2.04 11.23
C GLN A 139 -13.36 -0.82 11.71
N ARG A 140 -13.65 0.07 10.75
CA ARG A 140 -14.47 1.26 11.03
C ARG A 140 -15.88 0.85 11.44
N GLU A 141 -16.37 1.46 12.49
CA GLU A 141 -17.74 1.35 12.97
C GLU A 141 -18.42 2.71 12.90
N LYS A 142 -19.74 2.74 13.11
CA LYS A 142 -20.50 4.00 13.08
C LYS A 142 -20.00 4.95 14.19
N GLY A 143 -19.48 6.10 13.76
CA GLY A 143 -18.98 7.14 14.66
C GLY A 143 -17.54 6.95 15.14
N THR A 144 -16.81 5.98 14.59
CA THR A 144 -15.39 5.77 14.91
C THR A 144 -14.48 5.93 13.67
N ASN A 145 -13.21 6.20 13.91
CA ASN A 145 -12.15 5.99 12.92
C ASN A 145 -11.92 4.49 12.74
N GLY A 146 -11.21 4.13 11.70
CA GLY A 146 -10.84 2.76 11.41
C GLY A 146 -10.54 2.55 9.93
N ILE A 147 -10.38 1.29 9.56
CA ILE A 147 -10.13 0.87 8.18
C ILE A 147 -11.34 0.09 7.63
N GLU A 148 -11.46 0.02 6.31
CA GLU A 148 -12.36 -0.93 5.67
C GLU A 148 -11.64 -2.26 5.44
N ILE A 149 -12.31 -3.37 5.74
CA ILE A 149 -11.78 -4.71 5.49
C ILE A 149 -12.65 -5.37 4.43
N LEU A 150 -12.03 -5.64 3.29
CA LEU A 150 -12.64 -6.35 2.18
C LEU A 150 -11.98 -7.73 2.07
N VAL A 151 -12.78 -8.77 1.90
CA VAL A 151 -12.28 -10.13 1.71
C VAL A 151 -12.77 -10.62 0.35
N ALA A 152 -11.83 -11.03 -0.50
CA ALA A 152 -12.12 -11.53 -1.84
C ALA A 152 -11.33 -12.81 -2.11
N ARG A 153 -11.90 -13.70 -2.91
CA ARG A 153 -11.23 -14.93 -3.34
C ARG A 153 -10.23 -14.61 -4.43
N GLY A 154 -8.93 -14.82 -4.18
CA GLY A 154 -7.84 -14.44 -5.08
C GLY A 154 -7.88 -15.10 -6.47
N TRP A 155 -8.59 -16.22 -6.61
CA TRP A 155 -8.81 -16.91 -7.89
C TRP A 155 -10.09 -16.46 -8.63
N ASN A 156 -10.89 -15.56 -8.03
CA ASN A 156 -12.11 -15.05 -8.62
C ASN A 156 -11.90 -13.61 -9.11
N TYR A 157 -11.55 -13.46 -10.38
CA TYR A 157 -11.23 -12.16 -10.97
C TYR A 157 -12.35 -11.12 -10.83
N PRO A 158 -13.64 -11.41 -11.11
CA PRO A 158 -14.71 -10.45 -10.89
C PRO A 158 -14.84 -9.98 -9.44
N GLU A 159 -14.68 -10.88 -8.46
CA GLU A 159 -14.75 -10.55 -7.05
C GLU A 159 -13.57 -9.66 -6.64
N MET A 160 -12.37 -9.96 -7.14
CA MET A 160 -11.17 -9.16 -6.91
C MET A 160 -11.34 -7.75 -7.48
N SER A 161 -11.80 -7.63 -8.74
CA SER A 161 -12.04 -6.33 -9.37
C SER A 161 -13.03 -5.49 -8.58
N ALA A 162 -14.16 -6.06 -8.18
CA ALA A 162 -15.16 -5.37 -7.38
C ALA A 162 -14.62 -4.92 -6.00
N ALA A 163 -13.76 -5.73 -5.38
CA ALA A 163 -13.13 -5.37 -4.11
C ALA A 163 -12.16 -4.18 -4.28
N PHE A 164 -11.36 -4.16 -5.34
CA PHE A 164 -10.45 -3.05 -5.62
C PHE A 164 -11.19 -1.78 -6.03
N GLU A 165 -12.22 -1.87 -6.85
CA GLU A 165 -13.08 -0.72 -7.20
C GLU A 165 -13.74 -0.10 -5.96
N LYS A 166 -14.12 -0.92 -4.99
CA LYS A 166 -14.67 -0.43 -3.72
C LYS A 166 -13.60 0.19 -2.81
N ALA A 167 -12.35 -0.26 -2.91
CA ALA A 167 -11.24 0.18 -2.06
C ALA A 167 -10.62 1.50 -2.52
N THR A 168 -10.79 1.88 -3.77
CA THR A 168 -10.27 3.13 -4.39
C THR A 168 -11.36 4.15 -4.59
#